data_18cce37e762e0d25daceedead548cdc8
#
_entry.id   18cce37e762e0d25daceedead548cdc8
#
_cell.length_a   1.000
_cell.length_b   1.000
_cell.length_c   1.000
_cell.angle_alpha   90.00
_cell.angle_beta   90.00
_cell.angle_gamma   90.00
#
_symmetry.space_group_name_H-M   'P 1'
#
loop_
_entity.id
_entity.type
_entity.pdbx_description
1 polymer ?
#
loop_
_entity_poly.entity_id
_entity_poly.type
_entity_poly.pdbx_seq_one_letter_code
_entity_poly.pdbx_strand_id
1 'polypeptide(L)'
;MKKIITRHLFIILLLSHTGCVEDNIDMVRLERSRNVSTIITSEEVLDKKGIGMGYKIPTWSSRVARLKPFWHYAWNKELNEAIPDSVEFVPMIWGKNSLNNEALENLKNLRETGQIRHVLGFNEPDLETQSHMSVDEAIALWPKLEEIGVPLGSPAPAGLRNGWLEEFMLKAEQNNLRVDFICIHLYLNNNPQLFLDMIDETYNKYN
;
A
#
# COMPACT_ATOMS: atom_id res chain seq x y z
N MET A 1 -13.61 -25.02 10.43
CA MET A 1 -12.95 -24.98 9.11
C MET A 1 -12.17 -23.67 9.04
N LYS A 2 -10.84 -23.74 9.17
CA LYS A 2 -9.99 -22.55 9.06
C LYS A 2 -10.02 -22.04 7.62
N LYS A 3 -10.55 -20.82 7.38
CA LYS A 3 -10.38 -20.14 6.09
C LYS A 3 -8.91 -19.74 6.00
N ILE A 4 -8.20 -20.31 5.06
CA ILE A 4 -6.87 -19.88 4.68
C ILE A 4 -7.07 -18.55 3.93
N ILE A 5 -6.77 -17.45 4.61
CA ILE A 5 -6.76 -16.12 4.00
C ILE A 5 -5.38 -15.98 3.37
N THR A 6 -5.30 -16.04 2.05
CA THR A 6 -4.06 -15.75 1.33
C THR A 6 -3.83 -14.24 1.42
N ARG A 7 -3.02 -13.80 2.37
CA ARG A 7 -2.66 -12.38 2.52
C ARG A 7 -1.56 -12.03 1.53
N HIS A 8 -1.77 -11.02 0.70
CA HIS A 8 -0.78 -10.49 -0.21
C HIS A 8 -0.12 -9.26 0.40
N LEU A 9 1.20 -9.17 0.33
CA LEU A 9 1.96 -8.02 0.81
C LEU A 9 2.08 -6.98 -0.30
N PHE A 10 1.47 -5.80 -0.12
CA PHE A 10 1.68 -4.62 -0.97
C PHE A 10 2.70 -3.69 -0.31
N ILE A 11 3.79 -3.43 -1.01
CA ILE A 11 4.86 -2.55 -0.53
C ILE A 11 4.72 -1.21 -1.22
N ILE A 12 4.50 -0.16 -0.43
CA ILE A 12 4.46 1.23 -0.91
C ILE A 12 5.83 1.86 -0.65
N LEU A 13 6.58 2.11 -1.72
CA LEU A 13 7.89 2.78 -1.66
C LEU A 13 7.70 4.28 -1.90
N LEU A 14 7.97 5.09 -0.89
CA LEU A 14 8.06 6.55 -1.01
C LEU A 14 9.52 6.96 -1.23
N LEU A 15 9.82 7.46 -2.43
CA LEU A 15 11.12 8.04 -2.74
C LEU A 15 11.09 9.54 -2.42
N SER A 16 11.83 9.97 -1.40
CA SER A 16 12.13 11.38 -1.17
C SER A 16 13.17 11.86 -2.18
N HIS A 17 12.89 12.94 -2.89
CA HIS A 17 13.81 13.53 -3.85
C HIS A 17 14.90 14.33 -3.14
N THR A 18 16.13 13.82 -3.14
CA THR A 18 17.32 14.67 -3.03
C THR A 18 18.38 14.13 -4.00
N GLY A 19 18.68 14.91 -5.02
CA GLY A 19 19.96 14.95 -5.75
C GLY A 19 20.29 13.77 -6.65
N CYS A 20 20.33 14.05 -7.96
CA CYS A 20 21.04 13.21 -8.93
C CYS A 20 22.52 13.15 -8.59
N VAL A 21 23.03 11.95 -8.37
CA VAL A 21 24.45 11.60 -8.55
C VAL A 21 24.47 10.40 -9.49
N GLU A 22 25.09 10.58 -10.66
CA GLU A 22 25.42 9.48 -11.55
C GLU A 22 26.58 8.71 -10.92
N ASP A 23 26.31 7.52 -10.43
CA ASP A 23 27.36 6.56 -10.12
C ASP A 23 27.08 5.23 -10.81
N ASN A 24 28.10 4.79 -11.56
CA ASN A 24 28.17 3.49 -12.20
C ASN A 24 27.91 2.38 -11.19
N ILE A 25 26.79 1.70 -11.31
CA ILE A 25 26.49 0.52 -10.51
C ILE A 25 27.12 -0.69 -11.22
N ASP A 26 28.28 -1.09 -10.76
CA ASP A 26 28.83 -2.41 -11.02
C ASP A 26 27.84 -3.46 -10.46
N MET A 27 27.34 -4.29 -11.34
CA MET A 27 26.44 -5.40 -11.02
C MET A 27 27.16 -6.41 -10.11
N VAL A 28 27.07 -6.24 -8.80
CA VAL A 28 27.47 -7.27 -7.86
C VAL A 28 26.47 -8.43 -7.95
N ARG A 29 26.91 -9.49 -8.57
CA ARG A 29 26.19 -10.76 -8.70
C ARG A 29 26.08 -11.40 -7.32
N LEU A 30 24.93 -11.22 -6.66
CA LEU A 30 24.59 -11.95 -5.46
C LEU A 30 24.32 -13.42 -5.83
N GLU A 31 25.30 -14.27 -5.65
CA GLU A 31 25.10 -15.72 -5.62
C GLU A 31 24.35 -16.07 -4.34
N ARG A 32 23.05 -16.18 -4.41
CA ARG A 32 22.25 -16.76 -3.34
C ARG A 32 22.06 -18.25 -3.58
N SER A 33 22.44 -19.01 -2.57
CA SER A 33 22.30 -20.44 -2.43
C SER A 33 20.94 -21.00 -2.89
N ARG A 34 21.04 -22.03 -3.68
CA ARG A 34 20.02 -22.84 -4.31
C ARG A 34 18.98 -23.37 -3.34
N ASN A 35 17.71 -23.09 -3.60
CA ASN A 35 16.64 -24.07 -3.84
C ASN A 35 15.28 -23.39 -3.71
N VAL A 36 14.86 -22.65 -4.69
CA VAL A 36 13.49 -22.61 -5.23
C VAL A 36 13.59 -21.90 -6.58
N SER A 37 13.71 -22.65 -7.67
CA SER A 37 13.51 -22.16 -9.03
C SER A 37 12.00 -22.00 -9.26
N THR A 38 11.39 -21.00 -8.66
CA THR A 38 10.15 -20.46 -9.21
C THR A 38 10.59 -19.52 -10.32
N ILE A 39 10.43 -19.93 -11.55
CA ILE A 39 10.56 -19.03 -12.71
C ILE A 39 9.44 -18.01 -12.57
N ILE A 40 9.77 -16.85 -12.00
CA ILE A 40 8.86 -15.70 -11.99
C ILE A 40 8.76 -15.27 -13.45
N THR A 41 7.61 -15.48 -14.05
CA THR A 41 7.35 -15.04 -15.43
C THR A 41 7.40 -13.49 -15.46
N SER A 42 7.79 -12.93 -16.61
CA SER A 42 7.88 -11.47 -16.76
C SER A 42 6.55 -10.74 -16.49
N GLU A 43 5.42 -11.42 -16.63
CA GLU A 43 4.08 -10.92 -16.30
C GLU A 43 3.86 -10.76 -14.79
N GLU A 44 4.24 -11.74 -13.97
CA GLU A 44 4.08 -11.65 -12.50
C GLU A 44 4.86 -10.47 -11.88
N VAL A 45 5.99 -10.08 -12.46
CA VAL A 45 6.78 -8.91 -12.00
C VAL A 45 6.10 -7.60 -12.33
N LEU A 46 5.39 -7.52 -13.48
CA LEU A 46 4.70 -6.31 -13.91
C LEU A 46 3.47 -6.01 -13.04
N ASP A 47 2.73 -7.02 -12.63
CA ASP A 47 1.50 -6.90 -11.84
C ASP A 47 1.74 -6.36 -10.43
N LYS A 48 2.98 -6.45 -9.92
CA LYS A 48 3.37 -5.94 -8.59
C LYS A 48 3.86 -4.51 -8.59
N LYS A 49 4.18 -3.94 -9.76
CA LYS A 49 4.74 -2.59 -9.87
C LYS A 49 3.65 -1.54 -9.71
N GLY A 50 3.69 -0.82 -8.59
CA GLY A 50 2.84 0.35 -8.33
C GLY A 50 3.61 1.65 -8.29
N ILE A 51 2.89 2.77 -8.30
CA ILE A 51 3.47 4.10 -8.11
C ILE A 51 2.55 4.99 -7.26
N GLY A 52 3.16 5.70 -6.28
CA GLY A 52 2.53 6.83 -5.60
C GLY A 52 2.86 8.13 -6.33
N MET A 53 1.84 8.83 -6.83
CA MET A 53 2.03 10.13 -7.50
C MET A 53 0.80 11.01 -7.33
N GLY A 54 1.00 12.17 -6.66
CA GLY A 54 -0.08 13.13 -6.44
C GLY A 54 -0.49 13.90 -7.69
N TYR A 55 -1.74 14.29 -7.77
CA TYR A 55 -2.33 15.01 -8.92
C TYR A 55 -1.90 16.48 -9.06
N LYS A 56 -1.19 17.03 -8.06
CA LYS A 56 -0.72 18.43 -8.10
C LYS A 56 0.33 18.72 -9.17
N ILE A 57 1.00 17.69 -9.67
CA ILE A 57 2.02 17.84 -10.73
C ILE A 57 1.31 17.82 -12.09
N PRO A 58 1.33 18.90 -12.90
CA PRO A 58 0.56 18.93 -14.15
C PRO A 58 0.85 17.80 -15.14
N THR A 59 2.05 17.21 -15.06
CA THR A 59 2.48 16.10 -15.91
C THR A 59 2.32 14.73 -15.27
N TRP A 60 1.58 14.60 -14.16
CA TRP A 60 1.49 13.36 -13.40
C TRP A 60 1.01 12.17 -14.25
N SER A 61 -0.04 12.34 -15.03
CA SER A 61 -0.62 11.27 -15.86
C SER A 61 0.39 10.77 -16.92
N SER A 62 1.06 11.68 -17.63
CA SER A 62 2.08 11.30 -18.61
C SER A 62 3.30 10.63 -17.98
N ARG A 63 3.65 10.99 -16.74
CA ARG A 63 4.70 10.30 -15.98
C ARG A 63 4.27 8.88 -15.60
N VAL A 64 3.06 8.73 -15.10
CA VAL A 64 2.48 7.41 -14.79
C VAL A 64 2.47 6.54 -16.05
N ALA A 65 1.96 7.07 -17.18
CA ALA A 65 1.95 6.34 -18.45
C ALA A 65 3.35 5.88 -18.90
N ARG A 66 4.37 6.72 -18.73
CA ARG A 66 5.78 6.39 -19.10
C ARG A 66 6.40 5.33 -18.20
N LEU A 67 6.05 5.32 -16.91
CA LEU A 67 6.57 4.35 -15.93
C LEU A 67 5.90 2.98 -16.06
N LYS A 68 4.74 2.92 -16.72
CA LYS A 68 3.97 1.70 -16.94
C LYS A 68 3.79 0.88 -15.65
N PRO A 69 3.27 1.47 -14.57
CA PRO A 69 2.93 0.71 -13.38
C PRO A 69 1.65 -0.08 -13.64
N PHE A 70 1.41 -1.10 -12.84
CA PHE A 70 0.16 -1.85 -12.87
C PHE A 70 -0.93 -1.11 -12.09
N TRP A 71 -0.54 -0.43 -10.99
CA TRP A 71 -1.43 0.31 -10.12
C TRP A 71 -0.82 1.65 -9.70
N HIS A 72 -1.70 2.57 -9.33
CA HIS A 72 -1.36 3.94 -8.93
C HIS A 72 -2.22 4.38 -7.76
N TYR A 73 -1.65 5.11 -6.81
CA TYR A 73 -2.37 5.84 -5.77
C TYR A 73 -1.88 7.29 -5.65
N ALA A 74 -2.72 8.15 -5.08
CA ALA A 74 -2.45 9.58 -5.01
C ALA A 74 -2.72 10.18 -3.61
N TRP A 75 -2.64 9.37 -2.56
CA TRP A 75 -2.96 9.74 -1.17
C TRP A 75 -4.37 10.30 -0.99
N ASN A 76 -5.29 9.95 -1.85
CA ASN A 76 -6.69 10.36 -1.78
C ASN A 76 -7.62 9.24 -2.26
N LYS A 77 -8.93 9.50 -2.15
CA LYS A 77 -10.00 8.56 -2.49
C LYS A 77 -10.67 8.85 -3.82
N GLU A 78 -10.33 9.96 -4.48
CA GLU A 78 -10.96 10.39 -5.73
C GLU A 78 -10.23 9.80 -6.94
N LEU A 79 -10.98 9.10 -7.81
CA LEU A 79 -10.50 8.71 -9.12
C LEU A 79 -10.34 9.96 -10.00
N ASN A 80 -9.20 10.09 -10.67
CA ASN A 80 -8.98 11.12 -11.67
C ASN A 80 -9.04 10.49 -13.07
N GLU A 81 -9.94 10.99 -13.92
CA GLU A 81 -10.17 10.46 -15.28
C GLU A 81 -8.92 10.51 -16.19
N ALA A 82 -7.91 11.31 -15.84
CA ALA A 82 -6.66 11.35 -16.59
C ALA A 82 -5.70 10.19 -16.25
N ILE A 83 -6.08 9.25 -15.39
CA ILE A 83 -5.27 8.04 -15.16
C ILE A 83 -5.24 7.20 -16.44
N PRO A 84 -4.08 6.62 -16.85
CA PRO A 84 -4.04 5.76 -18.03
C PRO A 84 -4.93 4.52 -17.85
N ASP A 85 -5.70 4.14 -18.87
CA ASP A 85 -6.66 3.02 -18.84
C ASP A 85 -6.06 1.67 -18.40
N SER A 86 -4.76 1.47 -18.66
CA SER A 86 -4.03 0.26 -18.28
C SER A 86 -3.56 0.23 -16.82
N VAL A 87 -3.84 1.27 -16.04
CA VAL A 87 -3.32 1.45 -14.68
C VAL A 87 -4.48 1.42 -13.69
N GLU A 88 -4.48 0.46 -12.78
CA GLU A 88 -5.47 0.40 -11.72
C GLU A 88 -5.33 1.59 -10.77
N PHE A 89 -6.41 2.30 -10.51
CA PHE A 89 -6.47 3.25 -9.42
C PHE A 89 -6.74 2.54 -8.10
N VAL A 90 -5.89 2.78 -7.10
CA VAL A 90 -6.08 2.27 -5.74
C VAL A 90 -6.34 3.45 -4.81
N PRO A 91 -7.61 3.71 -4.45
CA PRO A 91 -7.95 4.80 -3.54
C PRO A 91 -7.40 4.57 -2.14
N MET A 92 -7.11 5.66 -1.43
CA MET A 92 -6.68 5.66 -0.05
C MET A 92 -7.67 6.42 0.83
N ILE A 93 -8.13 5.81 1.90
CA ILE A 93 -8.77 6.53 3.00
C ILE A 93 -7.68 7.06 3.91
N TRP A 94 -7.26 8.29 3.63
CA TRP A 94 -6.09 8.91 4.25
C TRP A 94 -6.17 8.99 5.78
N GLY A 95 -7.36 9.24 6.32
CA GLY A 95 -7.61 9.32 7.76
C GLY A 95 -9.10 9.49 8.05
N LYS A 96 -9.47 9.66 9.34
CA LYS A 96 -10.87 9.76 9.78
C LYS A 96 -11.68 10.83 9.03
N ASN A 97 -11.06 11.96 8.70
CA ASN A 97 -11.73 13.05 8.00
C ASN A 97 -12.02 12.75 6.52
N SER A 98 -11.35 11.75 5.95
CA SER A 98 -11.62 11.28 4.57
C SER A 98 -12.76 10.28 4.50
N LEU A 99 -13.21 9.76 5.64
CA LEU A 99 -14.21 8.71 5.75
C LEU A 99 -15.58 9.32 6.12
N ASN A 100 -16.37 9.64 5.12
CA ASN A 100 -17.76 10.08 5.27
C ASN A 100 -18.68 9.28 4.34
N ASN A 101 -20.00 9.46 4.48
CA ASN A 101 -20.98 8.70 3.70
C ASN A 101 -20.84 8.91 2.20
N GLU A 102 -20.55 10.14 1.75
CA GLU A 102 -20.34 10.45 0.34
C GLU A 102 -19.13 9.68 -0.23
N ALA A 103 -18.02 9.67 0.51
CA ALA A 103 -16.83 8.91 0.13
C ALA A 103 -17.11 7.40 0.02
N LEU A 104 -17.85 6.85 1.00
CA LEU A 104 -18.22 5.44 0.99
C LEU A 104 -19.10 5.08 -0.20
N GLU A 105 -20.12 5.87 -0.48
CA GLU A 105 -21.01 5.65 -1.62
C GLU A 105 -20.25 5.79 -2.96
N ASN A 106 -19.37 6.79 -3.09
CA ASN A 106 -18.53 6.92 -4.28
C ASN A 106 -17.63 5.69 -4.48
N LEU A 107 -16.96 5.21 -3.44
CA LEU A 107 -16.09 4.04 -3.54
C LEU A 107 -16.88 2.75 -3.84
N LYS A 108 -18.09 2.59 -3.28
CA LYS A 108 -18.99 1.49 -3.65
C LYS A 108 -19.38 1.54 -5.13
N ASN A 109 -19.71 2.72 -5.65
CA ASN A 109 -20.01 2.91 -7.08
C ASN A 109 -18.79 2.58 -7.97
N LEU A 110 -17.60 3.04 -7.59
CA LEU A 110 -16.36 2.70 -8.33
C LEU A 110 -16.08 1.20 -8.32
N ARG A 111 -16.35 0.50 -7.22
CA ARG A 111 -16.28 -0.96 -7.15
C ARG A 111 -17.31 -1.61 -8.09
N GLU A 112 -18.57 -1.18 -8.07
CA GLU A 112 -19.66 -1.75 -8.88
C GLU A 112 -19.39 -1.59 -10.38
N THR A 113 -18.75 -0.50 -10.77
CA THR A 113 -18.33 -0.23 -12.15
C THR A 113 -16.97 -0.87 -12.51
N GLY A 114 -16.33 -1.59 -11.57
CA GLY A 114 -15.04 -2.27 -11.79
C GLY A 114 -13.84 -1.34 -11.90
N GLN A 115 -13.98 -0.08 -11.50
CA GLN A 115 -12.92 0.94 -11.58
C GLN A 115 -11.90 0.86 -10.43
N ILE A 116 -12.26 0.20 -9.32
CA ILE A 116 -11.36 -0.10 -8.22
C ILE A 116 -11.47 -1.57 -7.81
N ARG A 117 -10.35 -2.16 -7.40
CA ARG A 117 -10.27 -3.54 -6.92
C ARG A 117 -9.62 -3.68 -5.55
N HIS A 118 -9.03 -2.60 -5.05
CA HIS A 118 -8.37 -2.53 -3.73
C HIS A 118 -8.60 -1.16 -3.12
N VAL A 119 -8.50 -1.07 -1.78
CA VAL A 119 -8.48 0.18 -1.03
C VAL A 119 -7.34 0.15 -0.02
N LEU A 120 -6.61 1.26 0.11
CA LEU A 120 -5.59 1.47 1.13
C LEU A 120 -6.22 2.09 2.39
N GLY A 121 -5.80 1.60 3.54
CA GLY A 121 -6.18 2.14 4.84
C GLY A 121 -5.50 3.46 5.19
N PHE A 122 -5.53 3.83 6.47
CA PHE A 122 -5.09 5.12 6.98
C PHE A 122 -3.59 5.35 6.80
N ASN A 123 -3.24 6.58 6.39
CA ASN A 123 -1.87 7.01 6.13
C ASN A 123 -1.19 7.49 7.40
N GLU A 124 -0.10 6.86 7.78
CA GLU A 124 0.79 7.25 8.88
C GLU A 124 0.04 7.71 10.14
N PRO A 125 -0.85 6.85 10.67
CA PRO A 125 -1.69 7.23 11.80
C PRO A 125 -0.91 7.48 13.08
N ASP A 126 0.32 7.00 13.15
CA ASP A 126 1.28 7.18 14.25
C ASP A 126 1.95 8.56 14.29
N LEU A 127 1.74 9.42 13.29
CA LEU A 127 2.33 10.76 13.24
C LEU A 127 1.26 11.86 13.40
N GLU A 128 1.54 12.83 14.30
CA GLU A 128 0.69 14.00 14.52
C GLU A 128 0.50 14.86 13.26
N THR A 129 1.50 14.90 12.39
CA THR A 129 1.49 15.68 11.14
C THR A 129 0.79 14.96 10.00
N GLN A 130 0.34 13.74 10.22
CA GLN A 130 -0.34 12.88 9.25
C GLN A 130 -1.77 12.58 9.70
N SER A 131 -2.29 11.39 9.49
CA SER A 131 -3.69 11.13 9.83
C SER A 131 -3.98 11.15 11.34
N HIS A 132 -2.97 11.03 12.18
CA HIS A 132 -3.00 11.21 13.64
C HIS A 132 -4.20 10.50 14.27
N MET A 133 -4.12 9.20 14.31
CA MET A 133 -5.20 8.34 14.82
C MET A 133 -4.65 7.35 15.84
N SER A 134 -5.34 7.22 16.96
CA SER A 134 -5.10 6.09 17.85
C SER A 134 -5.53 4.78 17.18
N VAL A 135 -5.00 3.67 17.67
CA VAL A 135 -5.42 2.35 17.20
C VAL A 135 -6.91 2.15 17.46
N ASP A 136 -7.44 2.58 18.60
CA ASP A 136 -8.86 2.45 18.93
C ASP A 136 -9.77 3.24 17.97
N GLU A 137 -9.37 4.46 17.58
CA GLU A 137 -10.09 5.22 16.56
C GLU A 137 -10.08 4.50 15.21
N ALA A 138 -8.96 3.93 14.81
CA ALA A 138 -8.84 3.18 13.57
C ALA A 138 -9.73 1.92 13.58
N ILE A 139 -9.71 1.15 14.67
CA ILE A 139 -10.55 -0.03 14.87
C ILE A 139 -12.04 0.33 14.84
N ALA A 140 -12.45 1.41 15.52
CA ALA A 140 -13.85 1.84 15.54
C ALA A 140 -14.39 2.25 14.15
N LEU A 141 -13.50 2.74 13.26
CA LEU A 141 -13.87 3.16 11.91
C LEU A 141 -13.73 2.05 10.86
N TRP A 142 -12.96 1.00 11.15
CA TRP A 142 -12.64 -0.05 10.19
C TRP A 142 -13.84 -0.75 9.56
N PRO A 143 -14.94 -1.06 10.31
CA PRO A 143 -16.12 -1.66 9.71
C PRO A 143 -16.72 -0.88 8.55
N LYS A 144 -16.58 0.47 8.54
CA LYS A 144 -17.04 1.29 7.43
C LYS A 144 -16.19 1.10 6.17
N LEU A 145 -14.89 0.83 6.30
CA LEU A 145 -14.05 0.49 5.15
C LEU A 145 -14.44 -0.88 4.58
N GLU A 146 -14.80 -1.83 5.43
CA GLU A 146 -15.26 -3.15 5.01
C GLU A 146 -16.52 -3.09 4.13
N GLU A 147 -17.40 -2.10 4.37
CA GLU A 147 -18.61 -1.87 3.56
C GLU A 147 -18.32 -1.56 2.09
N ILE A 148 -17.12 -1.07 1.76
CA ILE A 148 -16.71 -0.81 0.37
C ILE A 148 -16.71 -2.12 -0.44
N GLY A 149 -16.37 -3.25 0.20
CA GLY A 149 -16.55 -4.59 -0.38
C GLY A 149 -15.44 -5.02 -1.34
N VAL A 150 -14.27 -4.38 -1.31
CA VAL A 150 -13.02 -4.80 -1.99
C VAL A 150 -11.97 -5.20 -0.96
N PRO A 151 -10.88 -5.87 -1.35
CA PRO A 151 -9.72 -6.11 -0.50
C PRO A 151 -9.18 -4.83 0.13
N LEU A 152 -8.94 -4.88 1.45
CA LEU A 152 -8.48 -3.76 2.27
C LEU A 152 -7.02 -3.94 2.68
N GLY A 153 -6.20 -2.94 2.38
CA GLY A 153 -4.86 -2.80 2.95
C GLY A 153 -4.91 -2.26 4.38
N SER A 154 -4.04 -2.75 5.24
CA SER A 154 -3.90 -2.22 6.61
C SER A 154 -3.63 -0.71 6.58
N PRO A 155 -3.81 0.01 7.70
CA PRO A 155 -3.13 1.28 7.88
C PRO A 155 -1.61 1.11 7.68
N ALA A 156 -0.95 2.15 7.17
CA ALA A 156 0.49 2.16 6.93
C ALA A 156 1.17 3.17 7.87
N PRO A 157 1.62 2.78 9.07
CA PRO A 157 2.35 3.69 9.96
C PRO A 157 3.70 4.07 9.36
N ALA A 158 4.20 5.27 9.72
CA ALA A 158 5.52 5.74 9.32
C ALA A 158 6.64 4.93 10.02
N GLY A 159 6.38 4.48 11.24
CA GLY A 159 7.30 3.69 12.04
C GLY A 159 6.88 2.22 12.13
N LEU A 160 7.42 1.35 11.27
CA LEU A 160 7.04 -0.07 11.23
C LEU A 160 7.28 -0.82 12.56
N ARG A 161 8.26 -0.39 13.36
CA ARG A 161 8.65 -1.03 14.64
C ARG A 161 8.18 -0.29 15.89
N ASN A 162 7.29 0.69 15.77
CA ASN A 162 6.79 1.47 16.93
C ASN A 162 5.60 0.81 17.66
N GLY A 163 5.14 -0.35 17.18
CA GLY A 163 4.06 -1.12 17.79
C GLY A 163 2.66 -0.76 17.31
N TRP A 164 2.46 0.34 16.61
CA TRP A 164 1.13 0.80 16.18
C TRP A 164 0.42 -0.24 15.27
N LEU A 165 1.12 -0.73 14.24
CA LEU A 165 0.55 -1.74 13.32
C LEU A 165 0.29 -3.07 14.03
N GLU A 166 1.19 -3.46 14.94
CA GLU A 166 1.03 -4.69 15.71
C GLU A 166 -0.21 -4.65 16.58
N GLU A 167 -0.41 -3.55 17.31
CA GLU A 167 -1.60 -3.36 18.14
C GLU A 167 -2.88 -3.31 17.29
N PHE A 168 -2.83 -2.62 16.14
CA PHE A 168 -3.97 -2.57 15.21
C PHE A 168 -4.34 -3.97 14.71
N MET A 169 -3.39 -4.76 14.25
CA MET A 169 -3.64 -6.11 13.74
C MET A 169 -4.18 -7.04 14.83
N LEU A 170 -3.64 -6.95 16.04
CA LEU A 170 -4.15 -7.71 17.18
C LEU A 170 -5.62 -7.37 17.51
N LYS A 171 -5.94 -6.07 17.57
CA LYS A 171 -7.31 -5.61 17.83
C LYS A 171 -8.26 -5.92 16.67
N ALA A 172 -7.79 -5.83 15.43
CA ALA A 172 -8.57 -6.23 14.27
C ALA A 172 -8.96 -7.72 14.33
N GLU A 173 -8.02 -8.59 14.68
CA GLU A 173 -8.29 -10.01 14.88
C GLU A 173 -9.30 -10.24 16.02
N GLN A 174 -9.11 -9.60 17.18
CA GLN A 174 -10.01 -9.70 18.35
C GLN A 174 -11.44 -9.25 18.02
N ASN A 175 -11.61 -8.29 17.11
CA ASN A 175 -12.90 -7.77 16.69
C ASN A 175 -13.43 -8.42 15.40
N ASN A 176 -12.78 -9.47 14.89
CA ASN A 176 -13.11 -10.16 13.64
C ASN A 176 -13.18 -9.23 12.43
N LEU A 177 -12.35 -8.19 12.40
CA LEU A 177 -12.26 -7.25 11.29
C LEU A 177 -11.35 -7.82 10.20
N ARG A 178 -11.73 -7.57 8.94
CA ARG A 178 -11.01 -8.05 7.77
C ARG A 178 -9.88 -7.09 7.39
N VAL A 179 -8.67 -7.61 7.30
CA VAL A 179 -7.50 -6.94 6.70
C VAL A 179 -6.90 -7.91 5.70
N ASP A 180 -6.94 -7.58 4.41
CA ASP A 180 -6.62 -8.53 3.35
C ASP A 180 -5.12 -8.53 2.98
N PHE A 181 -4.44 -7.39 3.16
CA PHE A 181 -3.00 -7.27 2.93
C PHE A 181 -2.38 -6.20 3.84
N ILE A 182 -1.07 -6.29 4.04
CA ILE A 182 -0.32 -5.36 4.89
C ILE A 182 0.28 -4.25 4.05
N CYS A 183 0.04 -3.00 4.46
CA CYS A 183 0.69 -1.80 3.92
C CYS A 183 1.78 -1.34 4.88
N ILE A 184 2.96 -1.00 4.34
CA ILE A 184 4.08 -0.49 5.13
C ILE A 184 4.73 0.70 4.44
N HIS A 185 5.22 1.64 5.24
CA HIS A 185 6.11 2.70 4.80
C HIS A 185 7.52 2.42 5.29
N LEU A 186 8.50 2.54 4.41
CA LEU A 186 9.91 2.34 4.75
C LEU A 186 10.71 3.55 4.29
N TYR A 187 11.14 4.38 5.25
CA TYR A 187 12.02 5.54 5.04
C TYR A 187 13.43 5.18 5.47
N LEU A 188 14.11 4.42 4.62
CA LEU A 188 15.44 3.90 4.92
C LEU A 188 16.51 4.69 4.15
N ASN A 189 17.67 4.88 4.80
CA ASN A 189 18.86 5.38 4.13
C ASN A 189 19.32 4.35 3.07
N ASN A 190 20.44 4.62 2.37
CA ASN A 190 20.98 3.77 1.31
C ASN A 190 21.47 2.40 1.86
N ASN A 191 20.56 1.62 2.42
CA ASN A 191 20.81 0.29 2.93
C ASN A 191 19.79 -0.71 2.37
N PRO A 192 20.05 -1.28 1.19
CA PRO A 192 19.14 -2.24 0.56
C PRO A 192 18.93 -3.51 1.40
N GLN A 193 19.93 -3.95 2.16
CA GLN A 193 19.78 -5.13 3.00
C GLN A 193 18.78 -4.89 4.13
N LEU A 194 18.86 -3.75 4.82
CA LEU A 194 17.88 -3.40 5.85
C LEU A 194 16.45 -3.34 5.29
N PHE A 195 16.30 -2.84 4.05
CA PHE A 195 15.01 -2.82 3.36
C PHE A 195 14.45 -4.24 3.18
N LEU A 196 15.27 -5.16 2.68
CA LEU A 196 14.87 -6.56 2.49
C LEU A 196 14.56 -7.23 3.83
N ASP A 197 15.40 -7.02 4.84
CA ASP A 197 15.19 -7.59 6.18
C ASP A 197 13.86 -7.15 6.79
N MET A 198 13.47 -5.87 6.62
CA MET A 198 12.19 -5.35 7.12
C MET A 198 10.99 -5.91 6.36
N ILE A 199 11.13 -6.15 5.06
CA ILE A 199 10.10 -6.84 4.27
C ILE A 199 9.94 -8.29 4.76
N ASP A 200 11.04 -9.02 4.90
CA ASP A 200 11.03 -10.42 5.35
C ASP A 200 10.45 -10.52 6.78
N GLU A 201 10.83 -9.60 7.69
CA GLU A 201 10.27 -9.52 9.04
C GLU A 201 8.75 -9.32 9.02
N THR A 202 8.27 -8.38 8.18
CA THR A 202 6.84 -8.10 8.05
C THR A 202 6.09 -9.29 7.47
N TYR A 203 6.63 -9.89 6.42
CA TYR A 203 6.06 -11.07 5.80
C TYR A 203 5.93 -12.23 6.80
N ASN A 204 6.99 -12.54 7.54
CA ASN A 204 6.99 -13.63 8.52
C ASN A 204 6.06 -13.37 9.71
N LYS A 205 5.79 -12.09 10.03
CA LYS A 205 4.93 -11.71 11.15
C LYS A 205 3.44 -11.80 10.82
N TYR A 206 3.06 -11.48 9.58
CA TYR A 206 1.65 -11.31 9.22
C TYR A 206 1.12 -12.30 8.16
N ASN A 207 1.95 -13.25 7.70
CA ASN A 207 1.55 -14.25 6.71
C ASN A 207 0.97 -15.54 7.34
#